data_4683e94a956ccb1a83bc6929f5a4704e
#
_entry.id   4683e94a956ccb1a83bc6929f5a4704e
#
_cell.length_a   1.000
_cell.length_b   1.000
_cell.length_c   1.000
_cell.angle_alpha   90.00
_cell.angle_beta   90.00
_cell.angle_gamma   90.00
#
_symmetry.space_group_name_H-M   'P 1'
#
loop_
_entity.id
_entity.type
_entity.pdbx_description
1 polymer ?
#
loop_
_entity_poly.entity_id
_entity_poly.type
_entity_poly.pdbx_seq_one_letter_code
_entity_poly.pdbx_strand_id
1 'polypeptide(L)'
;MAARQVEGLLIERPAGELLVLKPSTNEAHALNETAAIVFDLCDGATTRTEMVAEVARRTGLPADESIVDLALTELSDAGLITLDESAQPALSRRGLIRKLALPVAGIALLPVVETILMPTVASGQSSGVPPGPATSSGQPIQLPV
;
A
#
# COMPACT_ATOMS: atom_id res chain seq x y z
N MET A 1 -21.57 8.81 -3.80
CA MET A 1 -20.41 8.42 -3.02
C MET A 1 -19.13 8.93 -3.67
N ALA A 2 -18.32 9.58 -2.94
CA ALA A 2 -17.08 10.12 -3.48
C ALA A 2 -15.91 9.59 -2.66
N ALA A 3 -14.95 8.99 -3.36
CA ALA A 3 -13.69 8.61 -2.77
C ALA A 3 -12.63 9.56 -3.32
N ARG A 4 -11.79 10.07 -2.47
CA ARG A 4 -10.79 11.04 -2.88
C ARG A 4 -9.45 10.73 -2.26
N GLN A 5 -8.40 10.88 -3.05
CA GLN A 5 -7.04 10.71 -2.56
C GLN A 5 -6.71 11.74 -1.48
N VAL A 6 -5.92 11.33 -0.50
CA VAL A 6 -5.42 12.24 0.53
C VAL A 6 -4.32 13.10 -0.10
N GLU A 7 -4.22 14.34 0.35
CA GLU A 7 -3.19 15.24 -0.19
C GLU A 7 -1.82 14.94 0.42
N GLY A 8 -0.79 15.37 -0.26
CA GLY A 8 0.59 15.24 0.23
C GLY A 8 1.23 13.89 -0.01
N LEU A 9 0.65 13.04 -0.84
CA LEU A 9 1.22 11.76 -1.17
C LEU A 9 2.24 11.88 -2.30
N LEU A 10 3.31 11.10 -2.23
CA LEU A 10 4.27 10.97 -3.32
C LEU A 10 4.02 9.64 -4.00
N ILE A 11 3.84 9.67 -5.30
CA ILE A 11 3.45 8.49 -6.08
C ILE A 11 4.56 8.12 -7.05
N GLU A 12 4.98 6.86 -7.00
CA GLU A 12 5.94 6.30 -7.94
C GLU A 12 5.38 5.04 -8.57
N ARG A 13 5.77 4.77 -9.80
CA ARG A 13 5.26 3.63 -10.55
C ARG A 13 6.41 2.76 -11.05
N PRO A 14 7.03 1.96 -10.16
CA PRO A 14 7.98 0.97 -10.63
C PRO A 14 7.20 -0.09 -11.43
N ALA A 15 7.89 -0.88 -12.21
CA ALA A 15 7.27 -1.80 -13.16
C ALA A 15 6.14 -2.64 -12.54
N GLY A 16 4.92 -2.39 -12.97
CA GLY A 16 3.77 -3.21 -12.60
C GLY A 16 3.13 -2.92 -11.25
N GLU A 17 3.68 -2.01 -10.47
CA GLU A 17 3.12 -1.69 -9.17
C GLU A 17 3.01 -0.19 -8.99
N LEU A 18 2.21 0.20 -8.02
CA LEU A 18 2.11 1.60 -7.62
C LEU A 18 2.64 1.72 -6.20
N LEU A 19 3.62 2.57 -6.02
CA LEU A 19 4.18 2.85 -4.70
C LEU A 19 3.73 4.24 -4.26
N VAL A 20 3.06 4.31 -3.12
CA VAL A 20 2.57 5.56 -2.55
C VAL A 20 3.30 5.83 -1.25
N LEU A 21 4.01 6.94 -1.22
CA LEU A 21 4.75 7.35 -0.03
C LEU A 21 3.94 8.38 0.73
N LYS A 22 3.84 8.19 2.03
CA LYS A 22 3.10 9.08 2.90
C LYS A 22 4.08 9.73 3.87
N PRO A 23 4.66 10.88 3.52
CA PRO A 23 5.70 11.50 4.33
C PRO A 23 5.26 11.85 5.76
N SER A 24 3.98 12.16 5.95
CA SER A 24 3.46 12.53 7.26
C SER A 24 3.60 11.44 8.30
N THR A 25 3.56 10.17 7.89
CA THR A 25 3.68 9.02 8.78
C THR A 25 4.91 8.19 8.50
N ASN A 26 5.69 8.57 7.50
CA ASN A 26 6.89 7.84 7.08
C ASN A 26 6.56 6.41 6.66
N GLU A 27 5.44 6.24 5.99
CA GLU A 27 4.99 4.95 5.49
C GLU A 27 5.07 4.90 3.97
N ALA A 28 5.34 3.72 3.44
CA ALA A 28 5.24 3.43 2.02
C ALA A 28 4.18 2.34 1.84
N HIS A 29 3.35 2.50 0.84
CA HIS A 29 2.28 1.55 0.54
C HIS A 29 2.46 1.04 -0.87
N ALA A 30 2.57 -0.28 -1.00
CA ALA A 30 2.67 -0.92 -2.31
C ALA A 30 1.28 -1.43 -2.70
N LEU A 31 0.78 -0.98 -3.83
CA LEU A 31 -0.53 -1.35 -4.35
C LEU A 31 -0.35 -2.26 -5.56
N ASN A 32 -1.07 -3.37 -5.59
CA ASN A 32 -1.08 -4.20 -6.78
C ASN A 32 -1.91 -3.50 -7.87
N GLU A 33 -1.95 -4.10 -9.06
CA GLU A 33 -2.62 -3.49 -10.21
C GLU A 33 -4.07 -3.09 -9.92
N THR A 34 -4.84 -3.97 -9.31
CA THR A 34 -6.25 -3.68 -9.04
C THR A 34 -6.43 -2.55 -8.03
N ALA A 35 -5.66 -2.56 -6.96
CA ALA A 35 -5.71 -1.48 -5.98
C ALA A 35 -5.25 -0.16 -6.60
N ALA A 36 -4.24 -0.20 -7.47
CA ALA A 36 -3.74 0.99 -8.15
C ALA A 36 -4.79 1.59 -9.07
N ILE A 37 -5.53 0.76 -9.80
CA ILE A 37 -6.61 1.23 -10.69
C ILE A 37 -7.66 1.97 -9.88
N VAL A 38 -8.12 1.37 -8.78
CA VAL A 38 -9.13 2.00 -7.93
C VAL A 38 -8.59 3.29 -7.30
N PHE A 39 -7.33 3.28 -6.87
CA PHE A 39 -6.71 4.47 -6.30
C PHE A 39 -6.68 5.63 -7.31
N ASP A 40 -6.32 5.34 -8.55
CA ASP A 40 -6.30 6.37 -9.61
C ASP A 40 -7.69 6.94 -9.89
N LEU A 41 -8.73 6.14 -9.70
CA LEU A 41 -10.10 6.57 -9.91
C LEU A 41 -10.72 7.30 -8.70
N CYS A 42 -9.98 7.39 -7.60
CA CYS A 42 -10.42 8.13 -6.42
C CYS A 42 -10.15 9.62 -6.60
N ASP A 43 -10.88 10.24 -7.52
CA ASP A 43 -10.76 11.66 -7.85
C ASP A 43 -11.87 12.54 -7.25
N GLY A 44 -12.78 11.91 -6.52
CA GLY A 44 -13.91 12.62 -5.94
C GLY A 44 -15.09 12.78 -6.89
N ALA A 45 -14.96 12.31 -8.13
CA ALA A 45 -16.00 12.45 -9.15
C ALA A 45 -16.42 11.12 -9.78
N THR A 46 -15.49 10.17 -9.91
CA THR A 46 -15.77 8.86 -10.50
C THR A 46 -16.72 8.06 -9.61
N THR A 47 -17.77 7.54 -10.22
CA THR A 47 -18.77 6.76 -9.48
C THR A 47 -18.29 5.33 -9.24
N ARG A 48 -18.91 4.66 -8.27
CA ARG A 48 -18.60 3.27 -8.01
C ARG A 48 -18.86 2.38 -9.22
N THR A 49 -19.93 2.63 -9.94
CA THR A 49 -20.27 1.87 -11.16
C THR A 49 -19.17 2.00 -12.20
N GLU A 50 -18.64 3.19 -12.37
CA GLU A 50 -17.54 3.43 -13.30
C GLU A 50 -16.28 2.71 -12.85
N MET A 51 -15.98 2.72 -11.55
CA MET A 51 -14.85 1.99 -10.99
C MET A 51 -14.97 0.49 -11.26
N VAL A 52 -16.16 -0.08 -11.06
CA VAL A 52 -16.41 -1.50 -11.31
C VAL A 52 -16.14 -1.84 -12.77
N ALA A 53 -16.66 -1.03 -13.68
CA ALA A 53 -16.49 -1.25 -15.11
C ALA A 53 -15.02 -1.18 -15.51
N GLU A 54 -14.30 -0.21 -14.99
CA GLU A 54 -12.90 -0.01 -15.33
C GLU A 54 -12.00 -1.12 -14.77
N VAL A 55 -12.24 -1.55 -13.54
CA VAL A 55 -11.51 -2.66 -12.94
C VAL A 55 -11.72 -3.92 -13.75
N ALA A 56 -12.97 -4.24 -14.07
CA ALA A 56 -13.28 -5.42 -14.86
C ALA A 56 -12.61 -5.38 -16.24
N ARG A 57 -12.63 -4.21 -16.85
CA ARG A 57 -12.04 -4.02 -18.18
C ARG A 57 -10.53 -4.22 -18.19
N ARG A 58 -9.85 -3.74 -17.16
CA ARG A 58 -8.38 -3.77 -17.11
C ARG A 58 -7.82 -5.07 -16.55
N THR A 59 -8.50 -5.68 -15.60
CA THR A 59 -7.97 -6.86 -14.90
C THR A 59 -8.56 -8.18 -15.38
N GLY A 60 -9.72 -8.14 -16.02
CA GLY A 60 -10.45 -9.36 -16.37
C GLY A 60 -11.22 -9.97 -15.19
N LEU A 61 -11.22 -9.32 -14.04
CA LEU A 61 -12.03 -9.76 -12.92
C LEU A 61 -13.52 -9.55 -13.21
N PRO A 62 -14.40 -10.28 -12.52
CA PRO A 62 -15.84 -10.07 -12.66
C PRO A 62 -16.21 -8.63 -12.33
N ALA A 63 -17.21 -8.09 -13.02
CA ALA A 63 -17.72 -6.74 -12.74
C ALA A 63 -18.61 -6.82 -11.50
N ASP A 64 -18.00 -6.80 -10.33
CA ASP A 64 -18.69 -6.92 -9.06
C ASP A 64 -18.27 -5.78 -8.12
N GLU A 65 -19.24 -5.12 -7.53
CA GLU A 65 -18.96 -4.00 -6.63
C GLU A 65 -18.14 -4.41 -5.42
N SER A 66 -18.22 -5.64 -5.00
CA SER A 66 -17.49 -6.12 -3.82
C SER A 66 -15.98 -6.03 -4.01
N ILE A 67 -15.50 -6.14 -5.23
CA ILE A 67 -14.07 -6.02 -5.54
C ILE A 67 -13.62 -4.56 -5.31
N VAL A 68 -14.42 -3.62 -5.80
CA VAL A 68 -14.15 -2.20 -5.61
C VAL A 68 -14.28 -1.84 -4.12
N ASP A 69 -15.28 -2.40 -3.44
CA ASP A 69 -15.47 -2.17 -2.02
C ASP A 69 -14.27 -2.65 -1.20
N LEU A 70 -13.73 -3.81 -1.55
CA LEU A 70 -12.52 -4.31 -0.89
C LEU A 70 -11.35 -3.35 -1.12
N ALA A 71 -11.16 -2.90 -2.36
CA ALA A 71 -10.09 -1.95 -2.69
C ALA A 71 -10.24 -0.65 -1.91
N LEU A 72 -11.45 -0.10 -1.86
CA LEU A 72 -11.71 1.14 -1.13
C LEU A 72 -11.46 0.97 0.36
N THR A 73 -11.84 -0.17 0.93
CA THR A 73 -11.57 -0.47 2.34
C THR A 73 -10.08 -0.53 2.62
N GLU A 74 -9.33 -1.26 1.80
CA GLU A 74 -7.88 -1.40 1.95
C GLU A 74 -7.18 -0.03 1.83
N LEU A 75 -7.58 0.76 0.86
CA LEU A 75 -7.01 2.09 0.65
C LEU A 75 -7.36 3.06 1.80
N SER A 76 -8.58 2.97 2.30
CA SER A 76 -9.03 3.80 3.41
C SER A 76 -8.32 3.41 4.71
N ASP A 77 -8.17 2.12 4.97
CA ASP A 77 -7.46 1.62 6.16
C ASP A 77 -5.98 2.03 6.14
N ALA A 78 -5.40 2.10 4.95
CA ALA A 78 -4.03 2.57 4.79
C ALA A 78 -3.93 4.10 4.90
N GLY A 79 -5.04 4.80 4.97
CA GLY A 79 -5.06 6.27 5.05
C GLY A 79 -4.68 6.96 3.75
N LEU A 80 -4.88 6.30 2.62
CA LEU A 80 -4.54 6.86 1.32
C LEU A 80 -5.69 7.58 0.65
N ILE A 81 -6.92 7.29 1.06
CA ILE A 81 -8.12 7.93 0.54
C ILE A 81 -9.06 8.29 1.68
N THR A 82 -10.00 9.18 1.39
CA THR A 82 -11.13 9.47 2.27
C THR A 82 -12.40 8.99 1.61
N LEU A 83 -13.33 8.44 2.39
CA LEU A 83 -14.61 7.96 1.92
C LEU A 83 -15.74 8.72 2.60
N ASP A 84 -16.84 8.92 1.88
CA ASP A 84 -18.04 9.43 2.51
C ASP A 84 -18.60 8.36 3.44
N GLU A 85 -19.22 8.75 4.53
CA GLU A 85 -19.73 7.82 5.53
C GLU A 85 -20.67 6.77 4.96
N SER A 86 -21.39 7.09 3.92
CA SER A 86 -22.33 6.16 3.29
C SER A 86 -21.65 5.04 2.52
N ALA A 87 -20.35 5.09 2.38
CA ALA A 87 -19.60 4.18 1.54
C ALA A 87 -18.77 3.15 2.30
N GLN A 88 -19.18 2.79 3.49
CA GLN A 88 -18.40 1.87 4.33
C GLN A 88 -18.71 0.43 3.98
N PRO A 89 -17.90 -0.23 3.17
CA PRO A 89 -18.13 -1.62 2.87
C PRO A 89 -17.67 -2.50 4.03
N ALA A 90 -18.46 -3.54 4.31
CA ALA A 90 -18.18 -4.43 5.42
C ALA A 90 -17.66 -5.79 4.96
N LEU A 91 -17.18 -5.90 3.74
CA LEU A 91 -16.80 -7.17 3.17
C LEU A 91 -15.33 -7.48 3.39
N SER A 92 -15.04 -8.66 3.93
CA SER A 92 -13.66 -9.10 4.09
C SER A 92 -13.17 -9.78 2.81
N ARG A 93 -11.84 -9.84 2.64
CA ARG A 93 -11.22 -10.52 1.52
C ARG A 93 -11.67 -11.99 1.42
N ARG A 94 -11.73 -12.67 2.56
CA ARG A 94 -12.18 -14.07 2.59
C ARG A 94 -13.63 -14.22 2.15
N GLY A 95 -14.51 -13.32 2.61
CA GLY A 95 -15.89 -13.32 2.20
C GLY A 95 -16.07 -13.10 0.71
N LEU A 96 -15.25 -12.21 0.15
CA LEU A 96 -15.26 -11.93 -1.27
C LEU A 96 -14.82 -13.13 -2.10
N ILE A 97 -13.77 -13.82 -1.69
CA ILE A 97 -13.29 -15.02 -2.38
C ILE A 97 -14.38 -16.09 -2.43
N ARG A 98 -15.08 -16.28 -1.31
CA ARG A 98 -16.19 -17.25 -1.26
C ARG A 98 -17.36 -16.83 -2.15
N LYS A 99 -17.70 -15.55 -2.11
CA LYS A 99 -18.83 -15.02 -2.87
C LYS A 99 -18.63 -15.18 -4.37
N LEU A 100 -17.44 -14.88 -4.85
CA LEU A 100 -17.15 -14.86 -6.28
C LEU A 100 -16.62 -16.20 -6.81
N ALA A 101 -16.28 -17.13 -5.94
CA ALA A 101 -15.73 -18.44 -6.33
C ALA A 101 -14.59 -18.28 -7.36
N LEU A 102 -13.69 -17.38 -7.10
CA LEU A 102 -12.61 -17.05 -8.04
C LEU A 102 -11.60 -18.19 -8.17
N PRO A 103 -11.07 -18.40 -9.37
CA PRO A 103 -9.91 -19.28 -9.54
C PRO A 103 -8.68 -18.66 -8.90
N VAL A 104 -7.64 -19.43 -8.68
CA VAL A 104 -6.41 -18.97 -8.03
C VAL A 104 -5.84 -17.70 -8.70
N ALA A 105 -5.85 -17.67 -10.03
CA ALA A 105 -5.38 -16.49 -10.75
C ALA A 105 -6.21 -15.24 -10.46
N GLY A 106 -7.52 -15.40 -10.31
CA GLY A 106 -8.40 -14.28 -9.96
C GLY A 106 -8.18 -13.81 -8.53
N ILE A 107 -7.89 -14.72 -7.62
CA ILE A 107 -7.61 -14.36 -6.23
C ILE A 107 -6.35 -13.48 -6.16
N ALA A 108 -5.35 -13.78 -6.98
CA ALA A 108 -4.12 -13.00 -7.01
C ALA A 108 -4.33 -11.57 -7.54
N LEU A 109 -5.41 -11.35 -8.29
CA LEU A 109 -5.75 -10.04 -8.83
C LEU A 109 -6.62 -9.20 -7.89
N LEU A 110 -7.11 -9.76 -6.80
CA LEU A 110 -7.88 -8.98 -5.84
C LEU A 110 -7.03 -7.85 -5.27
N PRO A 111 -7.64 -6.70 -4.96
CA PRO A 111 -6.86 -5.55 -4.49
C PRO A 111 -6.07 -5.87 -3.23
N VAL A 112 -4.83 -5.41 -3.21
CA VAL A 112 -3.93 -5.57 -2.07
C VAL A 112 -3.18 -4.27 -1.85
N VAL A 113 -3.12 -3.83 -0.61
CA VAL A 113 -2.31 -2.69 -0.18
C VAL A 113 -1.38 -3.18 0.93
N GLU A 114 -0.09 -3.15 0.66
CA GLU A 114 0.90 -3.55 1.65
C GLU A 114 1.56 -2.30 2.22
N THR A 115 1.60 -2.21 3.53
CA THR A 115 2.18 -1.07 4.22
C THR A 115 3.55 -1.40 4.75
N ILE A 116 4.53 -0.56 4.45
CA ILE A 116 5.90 -0.72 4.89
C ILE A 116 6.31 0.54 5.65
N LEU A 117 6.77 0.36 6.88
CA LEU A 117 7.30 1.48 7.64
C LEU A 117 8.73 1.74 7.19
N MET A 118 9.02 2.94 6.79
CA MET A 118 10.35 3.30 6.34
C MET A 118 11.22 3.68 7.55
N PRO A 119 12.45 3.19 7.61
CA PRO A 119 13.35 3.58 8.69
C PRO A 119 13.70 5.06 8.56
N THR A 120 13.82 5.73 9.69
CA THR A 120 14.24 7.12 9.66
C THR A 120 15.75 7.18 9.52
N VAL A 121 16.21 8.10 8.72
CA VAL A 121 17.64 8.26 8.50
C VAL A 121 18.35 8.57 9.79
N ALA A 122 17.75 9.37 10.62
CA ALA A 122 18.36 9.76 11.88
C ALA A 122 18.66 8.58 12.79
N SER A 123 17.73 7.64 12.86
CA SER A 123 18.00 6.51 13.71
C SER A 123 19.03 5.56 13.10
N GLY A 124 19.09 5.55 11.80
CA GLY A 124 20.08 4.70 11.15
C GLY A 124 21.48 5.09 11.45
N GLN A 125 21.71 6.37 11.54
CA GLN A 125 23.07 6.80 11.74
C GLN A 125 23.58 6.54 13.12
N SER A 126 22.72 6.47 14.07
CA SER A 126 23.21 6.32 15.42
C SER A 126 23.89 5.00 15.59
N SER A 127 23.59 4.10 14.81
CA SER A 127 24.26 2.87 14.97
C SER A 127 25.66 2.98 14.58
N GLY A 128 25.94 3.74 14.43
CA GLY A 128 27.15 3.71 14.15
C GLY A 128 27.94 2.80 14.67
N VAL A 129 28.20 2.70 14.76
CA VAL A 129 28.98 2.25 15.10
C VAL A 129 29.65 1.73 15.74
N PRO A 130 29.88 1.29 15.82
CA PRO A 130 30.53 0.80 16.50
C PRO A 130 31.60 0.82 16.80
N PRO A 131 31.76 0.66 17.17
CA PRO A 131 32.71 0.62 17.56
C PRO A 131 33.71 0.26 17.52
N GLY A 132 33.80 0.32 17.60
CA GLY A 132 34.70 0.10 17.57
C GLY A 132 35.55 -0.40 18.02
N PRO A 133 35.81 -0.53 18.14
CA PRO A 133 36.56 -0.90 18.56
C PRO A 133 37.52 -0.99 18.83
N ALA A 134 37.36 -0.76 18.85
CA ALA A 134 38.14 -0.79 19.06
C ALA A 134 39.07 -1.05 19.26
N THR A 135 38.96 -0.86 19.26
CA THR A 135 39.72 -1.02 19.45
C THR A 135 40.64 -1.31 19.71
N SER A 136 40.57 -1.31 19.77
CA SER A 136 41.37 -1.47 20.06
C SER A 136 42.25 -1.70 20.28
N SER A 137 42.10 -1.51 20.23
CA SER A 137 42.89 -1.59 20.44
C SER A 137 43.83 -1.74 20.70
N GLY A 138 43.59 -1.64 20.73
CA GLY A 138 44.41 -1.53 20.97
C GLY A 138 45.23 -1.90 21.25
N GLN A 139 45.15 -1.85 21.16
CA GLN A 139 45.94 -2.02 21.41
C GLN A 139 46.85 -2.22 21.75
N PRO A 140 46.93 -2.20 21.82
CA PRO A 140 47.74 -2.22 22.16
C PRO A 140 48.66 -2.58 22.45
N ILE A 141 48.77 -2.46 22.31
CA ILE A 141 49.58 -2.77 22.51
C ILE A 141 50.61 -2.92 22.84
N GLN A 142 50.71 -2.78 22.93
CA GLN A 142 51.60 -2.76 23.20
C GLN A 142 52.59 -3.10 23.54
N LEU A 143 52.82 -3.08 23.51
CA LEU A 143 53.77 -3.34 23.74
C LEU A 143 54.85 -3.47 24.17
N PRO A 144 55.06 -3.65 24.38
CA PRO A 144 56.03 -3.72 24.77
C PRO A 144 57.14 -3.78 25.00
N VAL A 145 57.48 -3.73 25.08
CA VAL A 145 58.50 -3.69 25.30
C VAL A 145 59.13 -3.40 25.33
#